data_419cd6b86375b300791372300d747e74
#
_entry.id   419cd6b86375b300791372300d747e74
#
_cell.length_a   1.000
_cell.length_b   1.000
_cell.length_c   1.000
_cell.angle_alpha   90.00
_cell.angle_beta   90.00
_cell.angle_gamma   90.00
#
_symmetry.space_group_name_H-M   'P 1'
#
loop_
_entity.id
_entity.type
_entity.pdbx_description
1 polymer ?
#
loop_
_entity_poly.entity_id
_entity_poly.type
_entity_poly.pdbx_seq_one_letter_code
_entity_poly.pdbx_strand_id
1 'polypeptide(L)'
;MSIARAIQHLDRYAQKDLRELTARVLEPALRALPEAFEHDSEDVLALREAFDANERECARVSSSAKDVFALAASSDASGETLVAMLIERGASATLASACGGAWASKGEEALKRVKSTPFGAPKIMTDVQWELSLPLTGSEQELLGSLDIELSEPTPSGVMKRETFNCEFDRAGLVDFFRDVEKIQTQIDALM
;
A
#
# COMPACT_ATOMS: atom_id res chain seq x y z
N MET A 1 0.07 -8.57 4.36
CA MET A 1 0.06 -9.47 5.56
C MET A 1 -1.18 -9.12 6.39
N SER A 2 -1.78 -10.07 7.17
CA SER A 2 -2.91 -9.72 8.05
C SER A 2 -2.40 -8.83 9.20
N ILE A 3 -3.14 -7.76 9.53
CA ILE A 3 -2.75 -6.82 10.61
C ILE A 3 -2.55 -7.53 11.97
N ALA A 4 -3.34 -8.56 12.26
CA ALA A 4 -3.17 -9.37 13.48
C ALA A 4 -1.81 -10.08 13.53
N ARG A 5 -1.32 -10.57 12.39
CA ARG A 5 0.04 -11.16 12.30
C ARG A 5 1.12 -10.10 12.45
N ALA A 6 0.91 -8.91 11.90
CA ALA A 6 1.84 -7.81 12.06
C ALA A 6 1.98 -7.42 13.53
N ILE A 7 0.86 -7.31 14.26
CA ILE A 7 0.83 -7.02 15.69
C ILE A 7 1.56 -8.10 16.50
N GLN A 8 1.24 -9.38 16.28
CA GLN A 8 1.91 -10.49 16.99
C GLN A 8 3.43 -10.49 16.74
N HIS A 9 3.82 -10.13 15.53
CA HIS A 9 5.24 -10.06 15.18
C HIS A 9 5.94 -8.94 15.94
N LEU A 10 5.37 -7.74 15.97
CA LEU A 10 5.91 -6.59 16.69
C LEU A 10 5.92 -6.82 18.21
N ASP A 11 4.86 -7.43 18.79
CA ASP A 11 4.79 -7.73 20.22
C ASP A 11 5.94 -8.63 20.69
N ARG A 12 6.32 -9.60 19.87
CA ARG A 12 7.46 -10.48 20.16
C ARG A 12 8.77 -9.71 20.35
N TYR A 13 8.98 -8.66 19.56
CA TYR A 13 10.15 -7.80 19.66
C TYR A 13 10.00 -6.73 20.73
N ALA A 14 8.82 -6.19 20.92
CA ALA A 14 8.51 -5.26 22.00
C ALA A 14 8.76 -5.85 23.39
N GLN A 15 8.54 -7.16 23.56
CA GLN A 15 8.84 -7.87 24.79
C GLN A 15 10.34 -8.06 25.03
N LYS A 16 11.16 -8.07 23.97
CA LYS A 16 12.62 -8.16 24.09
C LYS A 16 13.23 -6.80 24.45
N ASP A 17 13.00 -5.79 23.62
CA ASP A 17 13.43 -4.42 23.85
C ASP A 17 12.51 -3.42 23.12
N LEU A 18 11.59 -2.83 23.86
CA LEU A 18 10.66 -1.84 23.32
C LEU A 18 11.36 -0.57 22.85
N ARG A 19 12.42 -0.16 23.54
CA ARG A 19 13.13 1.08 23.23
C ARG A 19 13.86 0.97 21.90
N GLU A 20 14.57 -0.12 21.70
CA GLU A 20 15.24 -0.41 20.43
C GLU A 20 14.24 -0.60 19.31
N LEU A 21 13.12 -1.30 19.55
CA LEU A 21 12.04 -1.43 18.57
C LEU A 21 11.48 -0.06 18.15
N THR A 22 11.25 0.83 19.10
CA THR A 22 10.72 2.17 18.80
C THR A 22 11.71 2.98 17.99
N ALA A 23 12.95 3.05 18.41
CA ALA A 23 13.96 3.89 17.79
C ALA A 23 14.35 3.40 16.38
N ARG A 24 14.50 2.08 16.21
CA ARG A 24 15.05 1.50 14.98
C ARG A 24 14.00 0.95 14.00
N VAL A 25 12.77 0.76 14.44
CA VAL A 25 11.72 0.18 13.59
C VAL A 25 10.52 1.10 13.49
N LEU A 26 9.88 1.47 14.61
CA LEU A 26 8.64 2.22 14.57
C LEU A 26 8.84 3.63 14.02
N GLU A 27 9.81 4.38 14.53
CA GLU A 27 10.08 5.74 14.05
C GLU A 27 10.56 5.79 12.58
N PRO A 28 11.51 4.95 12.15
CA PRO A 28 11.90 4.90 10.75
C PRO A 28 10.77 4.48 9.81
N ALA A 29 9.98 3.45 10.18
CA ALA A 29 8.82 3.03 9.39
C ALA A 29 7.79 4.16 9.21
N LEU A 30 7.58 4.96 10.26
CA LEU A 30 6.69 6.12 10.22
C LEU A 30 7.23 7.24 9.32
N ARG A 31 8.55 7.47 9.33
CA ARG A 31 9.21 8.46 8.45
C ARG A 31 9.18 8.03 6.97
N ALA A 32 9.25 6.74 6.70
CA ALA A 32 9.27 6.21 5.33
C ALA A 32 7.89 6.18 4.67
N LEU A 33 6.77 6.24 5.43
CA LEU A 33 5.43 6.20 4.85
C LEU A 33 5.23 7.32 3.79
N PRO A 34 4.63 7.00 2.64
CA PRO A 34 4.01 5.73 2.21
C PRO A 34 4.98 4.73 1.56
N GLU A 35 6.22 5.11 1.36
CA GLU A 35 7.21 4.29 0.67
C GLU A 35 7.58 3.03 1.47
N ALA A 36 8.22 2.08 0.81
CA ALA A 36 8.79 0.94 1.50
C ALA A 36 9.98 1.41 2.33
N PHE A 37 10.01 1.03 3.60
CA PHE A 37 11.17 1.27 4.43
C PHE A 37 12.24 0.20 4.12
N GLU A 38 13.29 0.63 3.46
CA GLU A 38 14.47 -0.19 3.24
C GLU A 38 15.50 0.22 4.28
N HIS A 39 15.89 -0.75 5.12
CA HIS A 39 17.04 -0.57 6.00
C HIS A 39 18.29 -0.53 5.14
N ASP A 40 19.19 0.41 5.41
CA ASP A 40 20.55 0.29 4.94
C ASP A 40 21.27 -0.88 5.64
N SER A 41 22.45 -1.22 5.16
CA SER A 41 23.20 -2.35 5.70
C SER A 41 23.60 -2.15 7.18
N GLU A 42 23.74 -0.91 7.62
CA GLU A 42 24.11 -0.54 8.99
C GLU A 42 22.92 -0.70 9.94
N ASP A 43 21.73 -0.26 9.53
CA ASP A 43 20.47 -0.45 10.28
C ASP A 43 20.12 -1.92 10.43
N VAL A 44 20.30 -2.73 9.37
CA VAL A 44 20.08 -4.19 9.43
C VAL A 44 21.02 -4.86 10.43
N LEU A 45 22.30 -4.48 10.43
CA LEU A 45 23.28 -5.02 11.38
C LEU A 45 22.90 -4.67 12.82
N ALA A 46 22.54 -3.41 13.08
CA ALA A 46 22.14 -2.96 14.40
C ALA A 46 20.84 -3.65 14.90
N LEU A 47 19.86 -3.89 14.02
CA LEU A 47 18.66 -4.66 14.36
C LEU A 47 18.96 -6.12 14.64
N ARG A 48 19.88 -6.72 13.88
CA ARG A 48 20.30 -8.11 14.10
C ARG A 48 20.99 -8.28 15.46
N GLU A 49 21.86 -7.34 15.83
CA GLU A 49 22.52 -7.36 17.14
C GLU A 49 21.53 -7.13 18.28
N ALA A 50 20.62 -6.14 18.17
CA ALA A 50 19.67 -5.83 19.22
C ALA A 50 18.66 -6.95 19.48
N PHE A 51 18.23 -7.66 18.44
CA PHE A 51 17.13 -8.63 18.54
C PHE A 51 17.54 -10.08 18.29
N ASP A 52 18.80 -10.36 17.98
CA ASP A 52 19.28 -11.69 17.53
C ASP A 52 18.40 -12.21 16.38
N ALA A 53 18.14 -11.35 15.40
CA ALA A 53 17.23 -11.60 14.29
C ALA A 53 18.01 -11.77 12.98
N ASN A 54 17.50 -12.62 12.08
CA ASN A 54 18.06 -12.71 10.75
C ASN A 54 17.48 -11.62 9.82
N GLU A 55 18.09 -11.43 8.65
CA GLU A 55 17.69 -10.40 7.68
C GLU A 55 16.21 -10.47 7.27
N ARG A 56 15.68 -11.70 7.09
CA ARG A 56 14.26 -11.89 6.75
C ARG A 56 13.34 -11.49 7.91
N GLU A 57 13.77 -11.69 9.12
CA GLU A 57 13.02 -11.27 10.31
C GLU A 57 13.06 -9.75 10.45
N CYS A 58 14.19 -9.10 10.24
CA CYS A 58 14.28 -7.64 10.21
C CYS A 58 13.34 -7.04 9.17
N ALA A 59 13.34 -7.54 7.93
CA ALA A 59 12.43 -7.10 6.88
C ALA A 59 10.95 -7.30 7.25
N ARG A 60 10.61 -8.41 7.92
CA ARG A 60 9.24 -8.67 8.39
C ARG A 60 8.82 -7.71 9.51
N VAL A 61 9.70 -7.40 10.44
CA VAL A 61 9.43 -6.45 11.54
C VAL A 61 9.14 -5.08 10.97
N SER A 62 9.94 -4.61 10.02
CA SER A 62 9.76 -3.32 9.35
C SER A 62 8.47 -3.26 8.54
N SER A 63 8.17 -4.31 7.77
CA SER A 63 6.89 -4.43 7.07
C SER A 63 5.71 -4.44 8.03
N SER A 64 5.83 -5.11 9.20
CA SER A 64 4.77 -5.12 10.21
C SER A 64 4.52 -3.74 10.81
N ALA A 65 5.57 -2.96 11.08
CA ALA A 65 5.43 -1.59 11.55
C ALA A 65 4.75 -0.68 10.51
N LYS A 66 5.14 -0.84 9.24
CA LYS A 66 4.49 -0.14 8.13
C LYS A 66 2.99 -0.46 8.05
N ASP A 67 2.61 -1.74 8.14
CA ASP A 67 1.20 -2.15 8.09
C ASP A 67 0.38 -1.51 9.23
N VAL A 68 0.95 -1.40 10.44
CA VAL A 68 0.32 -0.75 11.59
C VAL A 68 0.10 0.75 11.33
N PHE A 69 1.10 1.45 10.83
CA PHE A 69 0.96 2.89 10.55
C PHE A 69 0.14 3.18 9.28
N ALA A 70 0.15 2.30 8.31
CA ALA A 70 -0.77 2.37 7.17
C ALA A 70 -2.24 2.24 7.60
N LEU A 71 -2.52 1.37 8.58
CA LEU A 71 -3.85 1.27 9.19
C LEU A 71 -4.24 2.59 9.87
N ALA A 72 -3.33 3.20 10.64
CA ALA A 72 -3.59 4.49 11.27
C ALA A 72 -3.87 5.60 10.25
N ALA A 73 -3.08 5.65 9.17
CA ALA A 73 -3.23 6.62 8.10
C ALA A 73 -4.56 6.45 7.33
N SER A 74 -4.94 5.20 7.03
CA SER A 74 -6.20 4.91 6.30
C SER A 74 -7.45 5.20 7.12
N SER A 75 -7.33 5.15 8.46
CA SER A 75 -8.44 5.40 9.39
C SER A 75 -8.46 6.86 9.89
N ASP A 76 -7.55 7.71 9.43
CA ASP A 76 -7.34 9.09 9.95
C ASP A 76 -7.30 9.12 11.49
N ALA A 77 -6.66 8.11 12.09
CA ALA A 77 -6.70 7.85 13.52
C ALA A 77 -5.83 8.83 14.31
N SER A 78 -6.32 9.27 15.48
CA SER A 78 -5.46 9.90 16.47
C SER A 78 -4.54 8.89 17.16
N GLY A 79 -3.52 9.35 17.90
CA GLY A 79 -2.66 8.44 18.68
C GLY A 79 -3.44 7.58 19.66
N GLU A 80 -4.44 8.15 20.35
CA GLU A 80 -5.31 7.44 21.30
C GLU A 80 -6.20 6.42 20.57
N THR A 81 -6.77 6.80 19.43
CA THR A 81 -7.56 5.91 18.60
C THR A 81 -6.73 4.74 18.10
N LEU A 82 -5.49 4.99 17.68
CA LEU A 82 -4.57 3.91 17.27
C LEU A 82 -4.30 2.94 18.42
N VAL A 83 -4.05 3.44 19.64
CA VAL A 83 -3.88 2.58 20.83
C VAL A 83 -5.08 1.67 21.04
N ALA A 84 -6.29 2.24 21.03
CA ALA A 84 -7.52 1.46 21.20
C ALA A 84 -7.69 0.40 20.10
N MET A 85 -7.47 0.77 18.85
CA MET A 85 -7.55 -0.12 17.70
C MET A 85 -6.55 -1.28 17.76
N LEU A 86 -5.35 -1.04 18.26
CA LEU A 86 -4.32 -2.07 18.40
C LEU A 86 -4.63 -3.02 19.53
N ILE A 87 -5.10 -2.52 20.68
CA ILE A 87 -5.53 -3.35 21.82
C ILE A 87 -6.70 -4.26 21.42
N GLU A 88 -7.69 -3.72 20.71
CA GLU A 88 -8.83 -4.49 20.21
C GLU A 88 -8.39 -5.64 19.29
N ARG A 89 -7.31 -5.45 18.56
CA ARG A 89 -6.71 -6.46 17.66
C ARG A 89 -5.69 -7.37 18.33
N GLY A 90 -5.56 -7.28 19.66
CA GLY A 90 -4.75 -8.17 20.48
C GLY A 90 -3.30 -7.74 20.69
N ALA A 91 -2.97 -6.46 20.47
CA ALA A 91 -1.66 -5.91 20.84
C ALA A 91 -1.50 -5.81 22.36
N SER A 92 -0.28 -5.98 22.85
CA SER A 92 0.04 -5.65 24.22
C SER A 92 -0.12 -4.14 24.48
N ALA A 93 -0.48 -3.78 25.70
CA ALA A 93 -0.63 -2.38 26.08
C ALA A 93 0.67 -1.56 25.87
N THR A 94 1.82 -2.20 26.06
CA THR A 94 3.14 -1.60 25.86
C THR A 94 3.43 -1.29 24.41
N LEU A 95 3.20 -2.22 23.48
CA LEU A 95 3.35 -2.00 22.06
C LEU A 95 2.33 -0.95 21.55
N ALA A 96 1.08 -1.08 21.94
CA ALA A 96 0.03 -0.14 21.54
C ALA A 96 0.35 1.28 21.95
N SER A 97 0.81 1.48 23.20
CA SER A 97 1.23 2.77 23.72
C SER A 97 2.44 3.35 22.96
N ALA A 98 3.43 2.51 22.62
CA ALA A 98 4.60 2.94 21.85
C ALA A 98 4.21 3.37 20.42
N CYS A 99 3.38 2.57 19.73
CA CYS A 99 2.87 2.93 18.40
C CYS A 99 2.02 4.20 18.45
N GLY A 100 1.13 4.34 19.43
CA GLY A 100 0.30 5.53 19.61
C GLY A 100 1.11 6.78 19.92
N GLY A 101 2.14 6.67 20.76
CA GLY A 101 3.07 7.77 21.07
C GLY A 101 3.89 8.20 19.85
N ALA A 102 4.43 7.26 19.09
CA ALA A 102 5.13 7.56 17.85
C ALA A 102 4.19 8.23 16.83
N TRP A 103 2.97 7.72 16.68
CA TRP A 103 1.96 8.30 15.80
C TRP A 103 1.53 9.70 16.25
N ALA A 104 1.29 9.93 17.55
CA ALA A 104 0.92 11.24 18.09
C ALA A 104 1.99 12.30 17.82
N SER A 105 3.28 11.91 17.84
CA SER A 105 4.39 12.83 17.63
C SER A 105 4.66 13.18 16.16
N LYS A 106 4.48 12.25 15.23
CA LYS A 106 4.88 12.38 13.81
C LYS A 106 3.80 11.94 12.81
N GLY A 107 2.65 11.46 13.30
CA GLY A 107 1.58 10.93 12.45
C GLY A 107 0.96 11.97 11.53
N GLU A 108 0.81 13.23 11.99
CA GLU A 108 0.29 14.31 11.14
C GLU A 108 1.20 14.59 9.94
N GLU A 109 2.51 14.59 10.15
CA GLU A 109 3.48 14.75 9.05
C GLU A 109 3.47 13.56 8.10
N ALA A 110 3.41 12.35 8.64
CA ALA A 110 3.28 11.12 7.84
C ALA A 110 1.97 11.13 7.04
N LEU A 111 0.86 11.54 7.65
CA LEU A 111 -0.43 11.65 7.00
C LEU A 111 -0.43 12.68 5.86
N LYS A 112 0.23 13.82 6.05
CA LYS A 112 0.43 14.81 4.98
C LYS A 112 1.20 14.21 3.81
N ARG A 113 2.28 13.45 4.09
CA ARG A 113 3.02 12.76 3.02
C ARG A 113 2.16 11.71 2.32
N VAL A 114 1.45 10.86 3.05
CA VAL A 114 0.53 9.87 2.47
C VAL A 114 -0.54 10.52 1.60
N LYS A 115 -1.14 11.63 2.07
CA LYS A 115 -2.16 12.36 1.30
C LYS A 115 -1.57 13.12 0.09
N SER A 116 -0.30 13.53 0.16
CA SER A 116 0.38 14.21 -0.96
C SER A 116 1.05 13.25 -1.94
N THR A 117 1.33 12.01 -1.50
CA THR A 117 1.85 10.98 -2.37
C THR A 117 0.66 10.27 -3.01
N PRO A 118 0.46 10.38 -4.31
CA PRO A 118 -0.59 9.66 -4.99
C PRO A 118 -0.41 8.16 -4.72
N PHE A 119 -1.48 7.46 -4.41
CA PHE A 119 -1.51 6.04 -4.03
C PHE A 119 -0.72 5.16 -4.98
N GLY A 120 0.42 4.60 -4.47
CA GLY A 120 1.42 3.89 -5.26
C GLY A 120 1.97 4.81 -6.32
N ALA A 121 3.21 4.85 -6.76
CA ALA A 121 3.55 5.75 -7.87
C ALA A 121 2.40 5.66 -8.89
N PRO A 122 1.49 6.68 -9.00
CA PRO A 122 0.26 6.43 -9.68
C PRO A 122 0.60 6.32 -11.12
N LYS A 123 0.38 5.16 -11.65
CA LYS A 123 0.26 5.06 -13.08
C LYS A 123 -0.93 5.94 -13.45
N ILE A 124 -0.64 7.12 -13.94
CA ILE A 124 -1.66 8.05 -14.40
C ILE A 124 -2.10 7.56 -15.78
N MET A 125 -3.37 7.31 -15.94
CA MET A 125 -3.93 7.01 -17.26
C MET A 125 -3.83 8.28 -18.10
N THR A 126 -3.01 8.23 -19.15
CA THR A 126 -2.75 9.38 -20.02
C THR A 126 -3.53 9.33 -21.30
N ASP A 127 -3.85 8.14 -21.78
CA ASP A 127 -4.63 7.95 -22.99
C ASP A 127 -5.43 6.65 -22.94
N VAL A 128 -6.55 6.62 -23.64
CA VAL A 128 -7.39 5.43 -23.84
C VAL A 128 -7.83 5.42 -25.30
N GLN A 129 -7.38 4.41 -26.01
CA GLN A 129 -7.81 4.19 -27.40
C GLN A 129 -8.62 2.90 -27.45
N TRP A 130 -9.68 2.92 -28.22
CA TRP A 130 -10.50 1.74 -28.45
C TRP A 130 -10.77 1.54 -29.93
N GLU A 131 -10.82 0.30 -30.34
CA GLU A 131 -11.10 -0.09 -31.72
C GLU A 131 -12.09 -1.24 -31.74
N LEU A 132 -13.03 -1.17 -32.68
CA LEU A 132 -13.93 -2.29 -32.99
C LEU A 132 -13.58 -2.82 -34.36
N SER A 133 -13.13 -4.05 -34.42
CA SER A 133 -12.80 -4.73 -35.67
C SER A 133 -13.77 -5.84 -35.98
N LEU A 134 -14.21 -5.88 -37.22
CA LEU A 134 -15.01 -6.96 -37.78
C LEU A 134 -14.15 -7.67 -38.83
N PRO A 135 -13.66 -8.89 -38.58
CA PRO A 135 -12.91 -9.62 -39.56
C PRO A 135 -13.79 -9.96 -40.78
N LEU A 136 -13.33 -9.52 -41.96
CA LEU A 136 -14.08 -9.70 -43.24
C LEU A 136 -13.90 -11.08 -43.84
N THR A 137 -13.00 -11.90 -43.30
CA THR A 137 -12.67 -13.24 -43.82
C THR A 137 -12.77 -14.29 -42.71
N GLY A 138 -13.71 -15.19 -42.84
CA GLY A 138 -13.93 -16.33 -41.94
C GLY A 138 -15.40 -16.75 -41.90
N SER A 139 -15.68 -17.99 -41.48
CA SER A 139 -17.05 -18.53 -41.37
C SER A 139 -17.82 -17.96 -40.16
N GLU A 140 -17.13 -17.32 -39.22
CA GLU A 140 -17.70 -16.67 -38.04
C GLU A 140 -17.20 -15.23 -38.00
N GLN A 141 -18.11 -14.26 -38.24
CA GLN A 141 -17.83 -12.85 -38.11
C GLN A 141 -18.04 -12.46 -36.63
N GLU A 142 -17.04 -12.70 -35.78
CA GLU A 142 -17.07 -12.22 -34.41
C GLU A 142 -16.54 -10.79 -34.32
N LEU A 143 -17.33 -9.92 -33.67
CA LEU A 143 -16.93 -8.57 -33.34
C LEU A 143 -15.85 -8.62 -32.26
N LEU A 144 -14.66 -8.12 -32.57
CA LEU A 144 -13.56 -7.97 -31.60
C LEU A 144 -13.44 -6.50 -31.19
N GLY A 145 -13.46 -6.26 -29.89
CA GLY A 145 -13.13 -4.97 -29.31
C GLY A 145 -11.72 -4.99 -28.75
N SER A 146 -10.90 -4.01 -29.07
CA SER A 146 -9.62 -3.79 -28.39
C SER A 146 -9.64 -2.46 -27.63
N LEU A 147 -9.01 -2.46 -26.45
CA LEU A 147 -8.86 -1.32 -25.58
C LEU A 147 -7.39 -1.18 -25.22
N ASP A 148 -6.77 -0.09 -25.66
CA ASP A 148 -5.40 0.28 -25.33
C ASP A 148 -5.43 1.38 -24.26
N ILE A 149 -4.86 1.08 -23.09
CA ILE A 149 -4.76 2.02 -21.98
C ILE A 149 -3.28 2.40 -21.82
N GLU A 150 -2.96 3.65 -22.05
CA GLU A 150 -1.61 4.20 -21.78
C GLU A 150 -1.54 4.70 -20.34
N LEU A 151 -0.59 4.16 -19.58
CA LEU A 151 -0.29 4.55 -18.21
C LEU A 151 1.08 5.22 -18.16
N SER A 152 1.18 6.31 -17.43
CA SER A 152 2.45 7.00 -17.16
C SER A 152 2.75 6.96 -15.67
N GLU A 153 3.97 6.62 -15.32
CA GLU A 153 4.48 6.57 -13.95
C GLU A 153 5.65 7.56 -13.80
N PRO A 154 5.59 8.51 -12.84
CA PRO A 154 6.73 9.37 -12.56
C PRO A 154 7.84 8.56 -11.89
N THR A 155 9.01 8.52 -12.49
CA THR A 155 10.18 7.90 -11.87
C THR A 155 10.90 8.89 -10.94
N PRO A 156 11.67 8.41 -9.95
CA PRO A 156 12.46 9.27 -9.06
C PRO A 156 13.46 10.18 -9.80
N SER A 157 13.83 9.81 -11.03
CA SER A 157 14.69 10.62 -11.91
C SER A 157 13.94 11.74 -12.66
N GLY A 158 12.62 11.88 -12.46
CA GLY A 158 11.81 12.87 -13.17
C GLY A 158 11.42 12.48 -14.61
N VAL A 159 11.82 11.29 -15.06
CA VAL A 159 11.44 10.77 -16.37
C VAL A 159 10.12 10.02 -16.23
N MET A 160 9.15 10.28 -17.12
CA MET A 160 7.89 9.54 -17.15
C MET A 160 8.11 8.18 -17.84
N LYS A 161 7.91 7.10 -17.07
CA LYS A 161 7.85 5.75 -17.64
C LYS A 161 6.45 5.51 -18.18
N ARG A 162 6.35 5.09 -19.44
CA ARG A 162 5.07 4.76 -20.08
C ARG A 162 4.92 3.25 -20.20
N GLU A 163 3.71 2.78 -20.02
CA GLU A 163 3.32 1.39 -20.15
C GLU A 163 1.95 1.32 -20.83
N THR A 164 1.81 0.48 -21.83
CA THR A 164 0.54 0.30 -22.54
C THR A 164 -0.04 -1.07 -22.17
N PHE A 165 -1.29 -1.07 -21.77
CA PHE A 165 -2.09 -2.28 -21.56
C PHE A 165 -3.04 -2.44 -22.74
N ASN A 166 -2.91 -3.57 -23.43
CA ASN A 166 -3.86 -3.97 -24.47
C ASN A 166 -4.81 -5.02 -23.90
N CYS A 167 -6.11 -4.81 -24.06
CA CYS A 167 -7.16 -5.72 -23.69
C CYS A 167 -8.00 -6.04 -24.93
N GLU A 168 -8.12 -7.30 -25.27
CA GLU A 168 -8.99 -7.76 -26.35
C GLU A 168 -10.24 -8.42 -25.77
N PHE A 169 -11.39 -8.11 -26.35
CA PHE A 169 -12.68 -8.62 -25.92
C PHE A 169 -13.45 -9.18 -27.12
N ASP A 170 -14.06 -10.31 -26.91
CA ASP A 170 -15.19 -10.72 -27.72
C ASP A 170 -16.44 -9.90 -27.38
N ARG A 171 -17.52 -10.11 -28.11
CA ARG A 171 -18.77 -9.37 -27.87
C ARG A 171 -19.31 -9.56 -26.45
N ALA A 172 -19.21 -10.76 -25.89
CA ALA A 172 -19.72 -11.05 -24.55
C ALA A 172 -18.86 -10.37 -23.48
N GLY A 173 -17.53 -10.50 -23.58
CA GLY A 173 -16.58 -9.85 -22.68
C GLY A 173 -16.67 -8.34 -22.71
N LEU A 174 -16.91 -7.72 -23.88
CA LEU A 174 -17.11 -6.27 -23.98
C LEU A 174 -18.38 -5.81 -23.25
N VAL A 175 -19.46 -6.56 -23.33
CA VAL A 175 -20.72 -6.26 -22.62
C VAL A 175 -20.54 -6.41 -21.11
N ASP A 176 -19.82 -7.44 -20.65
CA ASP A 176 -19.56 -7.67 -19.24
C ASP A 176 -18.61 -6.59 -18.67
N PHE A 177 -17.58 -6.22 -19.41
CA PHE A 177 -16.70 -5.11 -19.06
C PHE A 177 -17.46 -3.79 -18.92
N PHE A 178 -18.34 -3.47 -19.87
CA PHE A 178 -19.18 -2.27 -19.81
C PHE A 178 -20.07 -2.25 -18.57
N ARG A 179 -20.69 -3.38 -18.22
CA ARG A 179 -21.52 -3.49 -17.00
C ARG A 179 -20.71 -3.26 -15.74
N ASP A 180 -19.48 -3.74 -15.69
CA ASP A 180 -18.62 -3.54 -14.51
C ASP A 180 -18.17 -2.09 -14.38
N VAL A 181 -17.85 -1.42 -15.49
CA VAL A 181 -17.58 0.03 -15.50
C VAL A 181 -18.80 0.83 -15.04
N GLU A 182 -20.01 0.51 -15.49
CA GLU A 182 -21.24 1.17 -15.03
C GLU A 182 -21.51 0.97 -13.53
N LYS A 183 -21.22 -0.21 -12.98
CA LYS A 183 -21.28 -0.44 -11.52
C LYS A 183 -20.30 0.45 -10.75
N ILE A 184 -19.06 0.56 -11.23
CA ILE A 184 -18.06 1.44 -10.62
C ILE A 184 -18.51 2.89 -10.68
N GLN A 185 -19.00 3.35 -11.84
CA GLN A 185 -19.53 4.69 -12.00
C GLN A 185 -20.66 4.97 -11.00
N THR A 186 -21.62 4.05 -10.88
CA THR A 186 -22.73 4.17 -9.93
C THR A 186 -22.25 4.29 -8.48
N GLN A 187 -21.19 3.55 -8.11
CA GLN A 187 -20.59 3.63 -6.76
C GLN A 187 -19.91 4.98 -6.53
N ILE A 188 -19.21 5.50 -7.53
CA ILE A 188 -18.55 6.82 -7.44
C ILE A 188 -19.63 7.91 -7.28
N ASP A 189 -20.67 7.87 -8.11
CA ASP A 189 -21.76 8.85 -8.07
C ASP A 189 -22.52 8.83 -6.73
N ALA A 190 -22.59 7.68 -6.06
CA ALA A 190 -23.19 7.57 -4.73
C ALA A 190 -22.31 8.14 -3.59
N LEU A 191 -21.02 8.38 -3.85
CA LEU A 191 -20.06 8.94 -2.89
C LEU A 191 -19.88 10.47 -3.04
N MET A 192 -20.41 11.05 -4.11
CA MET A 192 -20.37 12.48 -4.39
C MET A 192 -21.64 13.19 -3.93
#